data_2fe5197f73793bc9c2ba4d6cd53a904b
#
_entry.id   2fe5197f73793bc9c2ba4d6cd53a904b
#
_cell.length_a   1.000
_cell.length_b   1.000
_cell.length_c   1.000
_cell.angle_alpha   90.00
_cell.angle_beta   90.00
_cell.angle_gamma   90.00
#
_symmetry.space_group_name_H-M   'P 1'
#
loop_
_entity.id
_entity.type
_entity.pdbx_description
1 polymer ?
#
loop_
_entity_poly.entity_id
_entity_poly.type
_entity_poly.pdbx_seq_one_letter_code
_entity_poly.pdbx_strand_id
1 'polypeptide(L)'
;MAAGLLPLEDAIDRVLATVAPLDAEEVQLGAALGRVLAEDVAAGEPVPAFANSAMDGFAVRALDVEHACDERPVSLRVTAESRAGAPAEVTLTAGEAVAISTGAALPRGADAVVRLEDVERDDGYVLLRRGARGGQDVRQAGEDVRAGQTVLHAGTWVGAAELGVLGTLGRERVACARRARVAVLVSGDELVAPGQVRGVGAVRDANSFSIPALATLEGADVCDVARVSDDATGTQSAIAAAARASDVLLISGGVSVGPHDHVRPSLRELGAHEAFWGVALKPGRPTWFGTLDGAAVFGLPGNPVSAMAAFLLLVRPALARMSGAMRPGRRAAAALCEQLRKPAGRTHAVRCRLRLGRAGVEAQPTGAQGSHILTSMVGAHVLALLPREATVVAAGERVEIEPISPWLLPGP
;
A
#
# COMPACT_ATOMS: atom_id res chain seq x y z
N MET A 1 25.92 -33.72 -8.69
CA MET A 1 26.37 -32.30 -8.70
C MET A 1 25.42 -31.54 -7.80
N ALA A 2 25.90 -30.91 -6.74
CA ALA A 2 25.04 -30.04 -5.91
C ALA A 2 24.54 -28.92 -6.81
N ALA A 3 23.24 -28.87 -7.07
CA ALA A 3 22.61 -27.78 -7.81
C ALA A 3 23.00 -26.47 -7.08
N GLY A 4 23.54 -25.50 -7.81
CA GLY A 4 23.92 -24.20 -7.24
C GLY A 4 22.68 -23.52 -6.64
N LEU A 5 22.88 -22.69 -5.61
CA LEU A 5 21.79 -21.89 -5.02
C LEU A 5 21.16 -21.00 -6.10
N LEU A 6 19.82 -20.94 -6.13
CA LEU A 6 19.09 -20.10 -7.07
C LEU A 6 19.33 -18.61 -6.75
N PRO A 7 19.67 -17.76 -7.72
CA PRO A 7 19.73 -16.31 -7.51
C PRO A 7 18.42 -15.77 -6.96
N LEU A 8 18.47 -14.68 -6.16
CA LEU A 8 17.28 -14.13 -5.53
C LEU A 8 16.25 -13.66 -6.57
N GLU A 9 16.70 -13.00 -7.63
CA GLU A 9 15.81 -12.49 -8.69
C GLU A 9 15.11 -13.63 -9.43
N ASP A 10 15.86 -14.70 -9.78
CA ASP A 10 15.28 -15.89 -10.42
C ASP A 10 14.26 -16.59 -9.50
N ALA A 11 14.49 -16.54 -8.18
CA ALA A 11 13.53 -17.08 -7.20
C ALA A 11 12.25 -16.25 -7.16
N ILE A 12 12.35 -14.92 -7.18
CA ILE A 12 11.21 -14.00 -7.25
C ILE A 12 10.43 -14.25 -8.56
N ASP A 13 11.11 -14.32 -9.69
CA ASP A 13 10.46 -14.54 -10.99
C ASP A 13 9.69 -15.86 -11.02
N ARG A 14 10.25 -16.95 -10.47
CA ARG A 14 9.53 -18.23 -10.35
C ARG A 14 8.31 -18.14 -9.45
N VAL A 15 8.42 -17.43 -8.32
CA VAL A 15 7.26 -17.18 -7.43
C VAL A 15 6.17 -16.42 -8.19
N LEU A 16 6.51 -15.32 -8.84
CA LEU A 16 5.54 -14.47 -9.56
C LEU A 16 4.92 -15.16 -10.78
N ALA A 17 5.66 -16.07 -11.44
CA ALA A 17 5.13 -16.90 -12.54
C ALA A 17 4.15 -17.97 -12.06
N THR A 18 4.25 -18.40 -10.80
CA THR A 18 3.42 -19.46 -10.22
C THR A 18 2.10 -18.93 -9.65
N VAL A 19 2.09 -17.71 -9.08
CA VAL A 19 0.90 -17.13 -8.46
C VAL A 19 0.14 -16.22 -9.42
N ALA A 20 -1.18 -16.22 -9.31
CA ALA A 20 -2.08 -15.39 -10.11
C ALA A 20 -2.91 -14.44 -9.22
N PRO A 21 -3.46 -13.33 -9.77
CA PRO A 21 -4.44 -12.53 -9.08
C PRO A 21 -5.62 -13.36 -8.59
N LEU A 22 -6.11 -13.05 -7.41
CA LEU A 22 -7.29 -13.67 -6.81
C LEU A 22 -8.58 -13.05 -7.37
N ASP A 23 -9.71 -13.74 -7.20
CA ASP A 23 -11.01 -13.27 -7.63
C ASP A 23 -11.37 -11.94 -6.97
N ALA A 24 -12.24 -11.17 -7.65
CA ALA A 24 -12.80 -9.94 -7.13
C ALA A 24 -13.96 -10.21 -6.18
N GLU A 25 -14.16 -9.33 -5.22
CA GLU A 25 -15.31 -9.27 -4.34
C GLU A 25 -15.80 -7.83 -4.15
N GLU A 26 -17.12 -7.66 -4.02
CA GLU A 26 -17.71 -6.37 -3.71
C GLU A 26 -17.58 -6.05 -2.23
N VAL A 27 -16.95 -4.93 -1.90
CA VAL A 27 -16.78 -4.47 -0.51
C VAL A 27 -17.44 -3.11 -0.30
N GLN A 28 -17.94 -2.86 0.90
CA GLN A 28 -18.38 -1.53 1.30
C GLN A 28 -17.20 -0.56 1.23
N LEU A 29 -17.45 0.70 0.84
CA LEU A 29 -16.40 1.71 0.67
C LEU A 29 -15.48 1.81 1.91
N GLY A 30 -16.04 1.85 3.11
CA GLY A 30 -15.24 1.92 4.34
C GLY A 30 -14.33 0.71 4.59
N ALA A 31 -14.64 -0.46 3.99
CA ALA A 31 -13.82 -1.68 4.06
C ALA A 31 -12.78 -1.79 2.94
N ALA A 32 -12.77 -0.84 2.00
CA ALA A 32 -11.84 -0.84 0.87
C ALA A 32 -10.44 -0.35 1.24
N LEU A 33 -10.26 0.30 2.38
CA LEU A 33 -8.93 0.77 2.82
C LEU A 33 -7.91 -0.38 2.87
N GLY A 34 -6.76 -0.17 2.21
CA GLY A 34 -5.69 -1.16 2.14
C GLY A 34 -6.00 -2.34 1.20
N ARG A 35 -7.07 -2.26 0.41
CA ARG A 35 -7.42 -3.23 -0.65
C ARG A 35 -6.88 -2.74 -2.00
N VAL A 36 -6.95 -3.58 -2.99
CA VAL A 36 -6.58 -3.26 -4.38
C VAL A 36 -7.83 -3.35 -5.25
N LEU A 37 -8.10 -2.31 -6.04
CA LEU A 37 -9.23 -2.30 -6.97
C LEU A 37 -9.08 -3.40 -8.03
N ALA A 38 -10.16 -4.14 -8.27
CA ALA A 38 -10.20 -5.20 -9.26
C ALA A 38 -10.63 -4.70 -10.65
N GLU A 39 -11.23 -3.50 -10.72
CA GLU A 39 -11.72 -2.90 -11.95
C GLU A 39 -11.47 -1.38 -11.99
N ASP A 40 -11.57 -0.81 -13.18
CA ASP A 40 -11.49 0.63 -13.38
C ASP A 40 -12.71 1.33 -12.80
N VAL A 41 -12.52 2.47 -12.17
CA VAL A 41 -13.60 3.30 -11.64
C VAL A 41 -13.73 4.56 -12.48
N ALA A 42 -14.84 4.66 -13.21
CA ALA A 42 -15.18 5.85 -13.98
C ALA A 42 -16.23 6.69 -13.23
N ALA A 43 -16.16 8.01 -13.43
CA ALA A 43 -17.11 8.96 -12.87
C ALA A 43 -18.48 8.84 -13.59
N GLY A 44 -19.55 8.61 -12.85
CA GLY A 44 -20.93 8.60 -13.37
C GLY A 44 -21.45 10.00 -13.70
N GLU A 45 -20.96 11.01 -12.98
CA GLU A 45 -21.30 12.42 -13.09
C GLU A 45 -20.06 13.30 -12.98
N PRO A 46 -20.10 14.56 -13.41
CA PRO A 46 -18.95 15.45 -13.30
C PRO A 46 -18.70 15.86 -11.85
N VAL A 47 -17.44 16.18 -11.50
CA VAL A 47 -17.03 16.76 -10.20
C VAL A 47 -16.37 18.12 -10.45
N PRO A 48 -16.91 19.19 -9.86
CA PRO A 48 -18.20 19.28 -9.18
C PRO A 48 -19.37 19.02 -10.15
N ALA A 49 -20.52 18.60 -9.61
CA ALA A 49 -21.70 18.24 -10.42
C ALA A 49 -22.37 19.46 -11.11
N PHE A 50 -22.11 20.65 -10.60
CA PHE A 50 -22.66 21.91 -11.10
C PHE A 50 -21.66 23.06 -10.90
N ALA A 51 -21.83 24.15 -11.67
CA ALA A 51 -21.05 25.37 -11.47
C ALA A 51 -21.33 25.95 -10.07
N ASN A 52 -20.27 26.23 -9.31
CA ASN A 52 -20.39 26.72 -7.94
C ASN A 52 -19.37 27.81 -7.62
N SER A 53 -19.61 28.54 -6.53
CA SER A 53 -18.70 29.59 -6.08
C SER A 53 -17.42 29.02 -5.48
N ALA A 54 -16.28 29.57 -5.87
CA ALA A 54 -14.99 29.27 -5.25
C ALA A 54 -14.78 30.04 -3.94
N MET A 55 -15.53 31.13 -3.72
CA MET A 55 -15.37 32.09 -2.60
C MET A 55 -16.73 32.49 -2.02
N ASP A 56 -16.72 33.01 -0.81
CA ASP A 56 -17.86 33.74 -0.25
C ASP A 56 -17.97 35.12 -0.88
N GLY A 57 -19.18 35.55 -1.25
CA GLY A 57 -19.35 36.82 -1.92
C GLY A 57 -20.73 37.01 -2.56
N PHE A 58 -20.73 37.56 -3.75
CA PHE A 58 -21.94 37.85 -4.53
C PHE A 58 -21.82 37.29 -5.96
N ALA A 59 -22.75 36.45 -6.34
CA ALA A 59 -22.93 36.01 -7.72
C ALA A 59 -23.54 37.17 -8.52
N VAL A 60 -22.89 37.52 -9.62
CA VAL A 60 -23.23 38.65 -10.48
C VAL A 60 -23.18 38.26 -11.94
N ARG A 61 -23.74 39.08 -12.82
CA ARG A 61 -23.47 39.05 -14.25
C ARG A 61 -22.23 39.91 -14.50
N ALA A 62 -21.18 39.33 -15.04
CA ALA A 62 -19.93 40.04 -15.30
C ALA A 62 -20.15 41.29 -16.15
N LEU A 63 -21.05 41.22 -17.17
CA LEU A 63 -21.41 42.34 -18.05
C LEU A 63 -21.91 43.59 -17.27
N ASP A 64 -22.57 43.40 -16.14
CA ASP A 64 -23.10 44.50 -15.34
C ASP A 64 -21.99 45.21 -14.52
N VAL A 65 -20.87 44.54 -14.30
CA VAL A 65 -19.80 45.00 -13.37
C VAL A 65 -18.42 45.10 -14.00
N GLU A 66 -18.20 44.70 -15.25
CA GLU A 66 -16.88 44.64 -15.88
C GLU A 66 -16.13 46.01 -15.91
N HIS A 67 -16.89 47.12 -15.89
CA HIS A 67 -16.34 48.47 -15.93
C HIS A 67 -16.33 49.14 -14.56
N ALA A 68 -16.68 48.46 -13.46
CA ALA A 68 -16.66 49.05 -12.13
C ALA A 68 -15.23 49.41 -11.72
N CYS A 69 -15.06 50.62 -11.21
CA CYS A 69 -13.82 51.18 -10.66
C CYS A 69 -14.13 52.16 -9.56
N ASP A 70 -13.11 52.72 -8.85
CA ASP A 70 -13.28 53.68 -7.77
C ASP A 70 -14.01 54.94 -8.22
N GLU A 71 -13.74 55.44 -9.45
CA GLU A 71 -14.38 56.63 -10.02
C GLU A 71 -15.80 56.34 -10.56
N ARG A 72 -16.09 55.06 -10.81
CA ARG A 72 -17.36 54.60 -11.37
C ARG A 72 -17.82 53.31 -10.72
N PRO A 73 -18.20 53.37 -9.45
CA PRO A 73 -18.70 52.21 -8.72
C PRO A 73 -20.05 51.74 -9.28
N VAL A 74 -20.31 50.43 -9.19
CA VAL A 74 -21.58 49.82 -9.60
C VAL A 74 -22.32 49.32 -8.37
N SER A 75 -23.62 49.71 -8.23
CA SER A 75 -24.51 49.27 -7.18
C SER A 75 -25.46 48.21 -7.72
N LEU A 76 -25.52 47.03 -7.08
CA LEU A 76 -26.42 45.92 -7.44
C LEU A 76 -27.36 45.63 -6.27
N ARG A 77 -28.62 45.34 -6.58
CA ARG A 77 -29.62 44.95 -5.58
C ARG A 77 -29.42 43.45 -5.23
N VAL A 78 -29.30 43.14 -3.94
CA VAL A 78 -29.22 41.78 -3.46
C VAL A 78 -30.63 41.19 -3.36
N THR A 79 -30.94 40.18 -4.20
CA THR A 79 -32.30 39.66 -4.35
C THR A 79 -32.54 38.32 -3.65
N ALA A 80 -31.47 37.58 -3.36
CA ALA A 80 -31.54 36.27 -2.72
C ALA A 80 -30.20 35.88 -2.10
N GLU A 81 -30.17 34.71 -1.45
CA GLU A 81 -28.96 34.06 -0.95
C GLU A 81 -28.89 32.60 -1.45
N SER A 82 -27.74 32.17 -1.99
CA SER A 82 -27.41 30.83 -2.36
C SER A 82 -26.41 30.22 -1.39
N ARG A 83 -26.75 29.14 -0.71
CA ARG A 83 -25.89 28.44 0.25
C ARG A 83 -25.59 27.01 -0.21
N ALA A 84 -24.51 26.44 0.24
CA ALA A 84 -24.24 25.03 0.03
C ALA A 84 -25.39 24.16 0.60
N GLY A 85 -25.97 23.31 -0.24
CA GLY A 85 -27.15 22.50 0.10
C GLY A 85 -28.51 23.24 0.05
N ALA A 86 -28.51 24.56 -0.17
CA ALA A 86 -29.73 25.36 -0.31
C ALA A 86 -29.54 26.43 -1.43
N PRO A 87 -29.54 25.99 -2.70
CA PRO A 87 -29.33 26.88 -3.84
C PRO A 87 -30.46 27.92 -3.97
N ALA A 88 -30.14 29.13 -4.43
CA ALA A 88 -31.15 30.11 -4.76
C ALA A 88 -31.87 29.73 -6.07
N GLU A 89 -33.18 29.56 -6.02
CA GLU A 89 -34.02 29.25 -7.18
C GLU A 89 -34.45 30.52 -7.92
N VAL A 90 -33.50 31.42 -8.21
CA VAL A 90 -33.76 32.68 -8.90
C VAL A 90 -32.97 32.75 -10.21
N THR A 91 -33.43 33.55 -11.16
CA THR A 91 -32.67 33.91 -12.35
C THR A 91 -32.23 35.36 -12.20
N LEU A 92 -30.94 35.58 -12.19
CA LEU A 92 -30.33 36.89 -12.03
C LEU A 92 -30.61 37.76 -13.29
N THR A 93 -31.15 38.95 -13.08
CA THR A 93 -31.34 39.95 -14.15
C THR A 93 -30.36 41.11 -14.00
N ALA A 94 -30.38 42.07 -14.96
CA ALA A 94 -29.48 43.21 -14.93
C ALA A 94 -29.67 44.08 -13.66
N GLY A 95 -28.57 44.50 -13.04
CA GLY A 95 -28.59 45.29 -11.82
C GLY A 95 -28.86 44.52 -10.53
N GLU A 96 -28.83 43.17 -10.56
CA GLU A 96 -29.06 42.31 -9.41
C GLU A 96 -27.81 41.53 -9.02
N ALA A 97 -27.75 41.12 -7.76
CA ALA A 97 -26.75 40.21 -7.20
C ALA A 97 -27.43 39.18 -6.28
N VAL A 98 -26.83 38.03 -6.12
CA VAL A 98 -27.24 37.00 -5.14
C VAL A 98 -26.08 36.77 -4.19
N ALA A 99 -26.30 36.92 -2.88
CA ALA A 99 -25.31 36.54 -1.89
C ALA A 99 -25.01 35.05 -2.03
N ILE A 100 -23.74 34.64 -2.05
CA ILE A 100 -23.34 33.28 -2.32
C ILE A 100 -22.23 32.84 -1.39
N SER A 101 -22.36 31.64 -0.84
CA SER A 101 -21.32 31.00 -0.04
C SER A 101 -20.44 30.08 -0.91
N THR A 102 -19.20 29.87 -0.47
CA THR A 102 -18.28 28.92 -1.09
C THR A 102 -18.92 27.54 -1.27
N GLY A 103 -18.83 26.98 -2.47
CA GLY A 103 -19.41 25.70 -2.83
C GLY A 103 -20.92 25.72 -3.15
N ALA A 104 -21.58 26.87 -2.97
CA ALA A 104 -22.99 27.01 -3.36
C ALA A 104 -23.16 27.07 -4.87
N ALA A 105 -24.27 26.49 -5.36
CA ALA A 105 -24.60 26.51 -6.78
C ALA A 105 -24.77 27.94 -7.29
N LEU A 106 -24.16 28.21 -8.45
CA LEU A 106 -24.28 29.50 -9.11
C LEU A 106 -25.70 29.69 -9.61
N PRO A 107 -26.40 30.79 -9.28
CA PRO A 107 -27.76 31.07 -9.76
C PRO A 107 -27.78 31.21 -11.29
N ARG A 108 -28.91 30.88 -11.91
CA ARG A 108 -29.08 31.09 -13.34
C ARG A 108 -28.89 32.55 -13.71
N GLY A 109 -28.16 32.83 -14.80
CA GLY A 109 -27.86 34.17 -15.26
C GLY A 109 -26.61 34.79 -14.63
N ALA A 110 -26.10 34.28 -13.52
CA ALA A 110 -24.78 34.66 -13.01
C ALA A 110 -23.68 33.92 -13.75
N ASP A 111 -22.55 34.58 -13.97
CA ASP A 111 -21.36 34.03 -14.63
C ASP A 111 -20.05 34.42 -13.92
N ALA A 112 -20.13 35.21 -12.82
CA ALA A 112 -18.99 35.59 -12.00
C ALA A 112 -19.38 35.68 -10.53
N VAL A 113 -18.36 35.59 -9.67
CA VAL A 113 -18.51 35.88 -8.23
C VAL A 113 -17.54 36.99 -7.85
N VAL A 114 -18.06 38.02 -7.13
CA VAL A 114 -17.26 39.06 -6.51
C VAL A 114 -17.14 38.72 -5.03
N ARG A 115 -15.90 38.75 -4.52
CA ARG A 115 -15.62 38.38 -3.14
C ARG A 115 -16.22 39.33 -2.12
N LEU A 116 -16.56 38.80 -0.96
CA LEU A 116 -17.14 39.57 0.13
C LEU A 116 -16.26 40.75 0.58
N GLU A 117 -14.94 40.56 0.55
CA GLU A 117 -13.95 41.58 0.91
C GLU A 117 -13.77 42.71 -0.13
N ASP A 118 -14.24 42.50 -1.36
CA ASP A 118 -14.11 43.47 -2.46
C ASP A 118 -15.35 44.35 -2.65
N VAL A 119 -16.32 44.26 -1.74
CA VAL A 119 -17.59 45.01 -1.84
C VAL A 119 -17.96 45.76 -0.56
N GLU A 120 -18.72 46.85 -0.71
CA GLU A 120 -19.38 47.54 0.40
C GLU A 120 -20.88 47.17 0.40
N ARG A 121 -21.45 46.94 1.60
CA ARG A 121 -22.88 46.60 1.76
C ARG A 121 -23.66 47.78 2.29
N ASP A 122 -24.81 48.05 1.72
CA ASP A 122 -25.72 49.10 2.17
C ASP A 122 -27.17 48.69 1.89
N ASP A 123 -27.96 48.53 2.93
CA ASP A 123 -29.43 48.32 2.96
C ASP A 123 -30.02 47.55 1.76
N GLY A 124 -29.59 46.32 1.60
CA GLY A 124 -30.06 45.43 0.52
C GLY A 124 -29.36 45.62 -0.83
N TYR A 125 -28.33 46.41 -0.89
CA TYR A 125 -27.47 46.62 -2.05
C TYR A 125 -26.02 46.26 -1.75
N VAL A 126 -25.29 45.97 -2.81
CA VAL A 126 -23.84 45.78 -2.77
C VAL A 126 -23.19 46.73 -3.76
N LEU A 127 -22.19 47.49 -3.29
CA LEU A 127 -21.42 48.43 -4.07
C LEU A 127 -20.08 47.82 -4.46
N LEU A 128 -19.81 47.74 -5.75
CA LEU A 128 -18.59 47.21 -6.34
C LEU A 128 -17.72 48.35 -6.88
N ARG A 129 -16.46 48.38 -6.45
CA ARG A 129 -15.43 49.33 -6.92
C ARG A 129 -14.41 48.67 -7.85
N ARG A 130 -14.55 47.38 -8.08
CA ARG A 130 -13.72 46.60 -9.02
C ARG A 130 -14.60 45.74 -9.89
N GLY A 131 -14.29 45.71 -11.19
CA GLY A 131 -14.96 44.86 -12.13
C GLY A 131 -14.64 43.40 -11.93
N ALA A 132 -15.57 42.53 -12.32
CA ALA A 132 -15.35 41.10 -12.41
C ALA A 132 -15.46 40.60 -13.87
N ARG A 133 -14.69 39.59 -14.19
CA ARG A 133 -14.74 38.97 -15.53
C ARG A 133 -15.59 37.71 -15.48
N GLY A 134 -16.17 37.30 -16.59
CA GLY A 134 -16.87 36.03 -16.70
C GLY A 134 -15.97 34.86 -16.29
N GLY A 135 -16.50 33.97 -15.48
CA GLY A 135 -15.77 32.85 -14.87
C GLY A 135 -14.96 33.16 -13.62
N GLN A 136 -14.88 34.45 -13.22
CA GLN A 136 -14.10 34.82 -12.01
C GLN A 136 -14.70 34.19 -10.77
N ASP A 137 -13.85 33.52 -9.97
CA ASP A 137 -14.19 32.80 -8.73
C ASP A 137 -15.38 31.81 -8.88
N VAL A 138 -15.55 31.24 -10.10
CA VAL A 138 -16.53 30.21 -10.41
C VAL A 138 -15.80 28.92 -10.77
N ARG A 139 -16.08 27.84 -10.05
CA ARG A 139 -15.68 26.47 -10.43
C ARG A 139 -16.73 25.91 -11.38
N GLN A 140 -16.29 25.47 -12.54
CA GLN A 140 -17.16 24.89 -13.56
C GLN A 140 -17.54 23.44 -13.23
N ALA A 141 -18.71 22.99 -13.68
CA ALA A 141 -19.06 21.59 -13.61
C ALA A 141 -18.00 20.74 -14.35
N GLY A 142 -17.48 19.69 -13.68
CA GLY A 142 -16.47 18.79 -14.26
C GLY A 142 -15.06 19.37 -14.34
N GLU A 143 -14.77 20.45 -13.61
CA GLU A 143 -13.46 21.06 -13.56
C GLU A 143 -12.38 20.10 -13.01
N ASP A 144 -12.71 19.28 -12.03
CA ASP A 144 -11.85 18.26 -11.45
C ASP A 144 -11.97 16.93 -12.21
N VAL A 145 -13.20 16.41 -12.35
CA VAL A 145 -13.47 15.14 -13.03
C VAL A 145 -14.65 15.28 -13.99
N ARG A 146 -14.47 14.84 -15.23
CA ARG A 146 -15.54 14.83 -16.23
C ARG A 146 -16.37 13.55 -16.14
N ALA A 147 -17.66 13.64 -16.45
CA ALA A 147 -18.52 12.45 -16.57
C ALA A 147 -17.90 11.45 -17.58
N GLY A 148 -17.90 10.17 -17.23
CA GLY A 148 -17.30 9.09 -18.02
C GLY A 148 -15.77 8.98 -17.94
N GLN A 149 -15.08 9.90 -17.27
CA GLN A 149 -13.64 9.82 -17.09
C GLN A 149 -13.27 8.68 -16.13
N THR A 150 -12.35 7.80 -16.52
CA THR A 150 -11.73 6.85 -15.59
C THR A 150 -10.80 7.61 -14.64
N VAL A 151 -11.07 7.47 -13.34
CA VAL A 151 -10.35 8.20 -12.26
C VAL A 151 -9.37 7.30 -11.53
N LEU A 152 -9.76 6.05 -11.29
CA LEU A 152 -8.92 5.04 -10.67
C LEU A 152 -8.89 3.80 -11.55
N HIS A 153 -7.72 3.16 -11.66
CA HIS A 153 -7.54 1.97 -12.49
C HIS A 153 -7.53 0.70 -11.64
N ALA A 154 -7.91 -0.42 -12.25
CA ALA A 154 -7.68 -1.75 -11.69
C ALA A 154 -6.20 -1.89 -11.28
N GLY A 155 -5.95 -2.55 -10.14
CA GLY A 155 -4.62 -2.64 -9.56
C GLY A 155 -4.19 -1.45 -8.70
N THR A 156 -5.05 -0.41 -8.58
CA THR A 156 -4.80 0.72 -7.65
C THR A 156 -4.98 0.26 -6.21
N TRP A 157 -3.99 0.52 -5.38
CA TRP A 157 -4.10 0.35 -3.93
C TRP A 157 -4.93 1.48 -3.33
N VAL A 158 -5.94 1.13 -2.52
CA VAL A 158 -6.88 2.10 -1.95
C VAL A 158 -6.33 2.65 -0.64
N GLY A 159 -5.84 3.88 -0.69
CA GLY A 159 -5.46 4.69 0.46
C GLY A 159 -6.53 5.72 0.82
N ALA A 160 -6.15 6.72 1.63
CA ALA A 160 -7.08 7.76 2.10
C ALA A 160 -7.56 8.66 0.95
N ALA A 161 -6.68 8.99 -0.01
CA ALA A 161 -7.03 9.82 -1.16
C ALA A 161 -8.01 9.11 -2.09
N GLU A 162 -7.74 7.82 -2.39
CA GLU A 162 -8.60 6.99 -3.23
C GLU A 162 -9.98 6.79 -2.61
N LEU A 163 -10.06 6.58 -1.28
CA LEU A 163 -11.35 6.54 -0.56
C LEU A 163 -12.11 7.85 -0.68
N GLY A 164 -11.42 8.99 -0.56
CA GLY A 164 -12.02 10.31 -0.74
C GLY A 164 -12.60 10.49 -2.15
N VAL A 165 -11.83 10.11 -3.16
CA VAL A 165 -12.27 10.13 -4.57
C VAL A 165 -13.49 9.23 -4.78
N LEU A 166 -13.43 7.97 -4.33
CA LEU A 166 -14.55 7.02 -4.43
C LEU A 166 -15.82 7.53 -3.75
N GLY A 167 -15.67 8.16 -2.58
CA GLY A 167 -16.77 8.81 -1.87
C GLY A 167 -17.36 9.98 -2.66
N THR A 168 -16.50 10.83 -3.26
CA THR A 168 -16.93 11.96 -4.10
C THR A 168 -17.65 11.48 -5.36
N LEU A 169 -17.28 10.33 -5.92
CA LEU A 169 -17.95 9.67 -7.05
C LEU A 169 -19.23 8.92 -6.65
N GLY A 170 -19.66 8.99 -5.38
CA GLY A 170 -20.88 8.36 -4.88
C GLY A 170 -20.82 6.84 -4.81
N ARG A 171 -19.62 6.24 -4.72
CA ARG A 171 -19.48 4.78 -4.65
C ARG A 171 -19.75 4.29 -3.23
N GLU A 172 -20.83 3.56 -3.04
CA GLU A 172 -21.15 2.86 -1.78
C GLU A 172 -20.34 1.57 -1.64
N ARG A 173 -20.12 0.88 -2.75
CA ARG A 173 -19.36 -0.37 -2.87
C ARG A 173 -18.38 -0.28 -4.02
N VAL A 174 -17.32 -1.06 -3.94
CA VAL A 174 -16.28 -1.17 -4.97
C VAL A 174 -15.79 -2.61 -5.09
N ALA A 175 -15.48 -3.02 -6.32
CA ALA A 175 -14.86 -4.30 -6.58
C ALA A 175 -13.37 -4.24 -6.21
N CYS A 176 -12.98 -5.07 -5.26
CA CYS A 176 -11.58 -5.25 -4.84
C CYS A 176 -11.16 -6.70 -5.02
N ALA A 177 -9.88 -6.95 -5.28
CA ALA A 177 -9.36 -8.30 -5.16
C ALA A 177 -9.60 -8.82 -3.73
N ARG A 178 -10.06 -10.06 -3.58
CA ARG A 178 -10.22 -10.65 -2.25
C ARG A 178 -8.86 -10.79 -1.54
N ARG A 179 -8.87 -10.77 -0.23
CA ARG A 179 -7.66 -10.99 0.55
C ARG A 179 -7.17 -12.42 0.40
N ALA A 180 -5.84 -12.59 0.25
CA ALA A 180 -5.24 -13.92 0.28
C ALA A 180 -5.40 -14.54 1.68
N ARG A 181 -5.94 -15.75 1.74
CA ARG A 181 -6.01 -16.53 3.00
C ARG A 181 -4.65 -17.16 3.25
N VAL A 182 -4.03 -16.83 4.37
CA VAL A 182 -2.69 -17.28 4.74
C VAL A 182 -2.78 -18.19 5.96
N ALA A 183 -2.29 -19.43 5.84
CA ALA A 183 -2.04 -20.30 6.98
C ALA A 183 -0.55 -20.28 7.33
N VAL A 184 -0.24 -20.33 8.63
CA VAL A 184 1.14 -20.33 9.15
C VAL A 184 1.34 -21.55 10.02
N LEU A 185 2.29 -22.40 9.67
CA LEU A 185 2.74 -23.54 10.47
C LEU A 185 4.16 -23.25 10.98
N VAL A 186 4.40 -23.49 12.27
CA VAL A 186 5.73 -23.35 12.88
C VAL A 186 6.15 -24.69 13.47
N SER A 187 7.25 -25.26 12.97
CA SER A 187 7.80 -26.55 13.38
C SER A 187 9.02 -26.36 14.30
N GLY A 188 9.10 -27.14 15.34
CA GLY A 188 10.21 -27.19 16.29
C GLY A 188 9.73 -27.60 17.68
N ASP A 189 10.12 -28.79 18.14
CA ASP A 189 9.79 -29.29 19.50
C ASP A 189 10.48 -28.49 20.62
N GLU A 190 11.56 -27.78 20.28
CA GLU A 190 12.25 -26.84 21.18
C GLU A 190 11.43 -25.59 21.48
N LEU A 191 10.39 -25.30 20.69
CA LEU A 191 9.64 -24.05 20.79
C LEU A 191 8.65 -24.06 21.97
N VAL A 192 8.70 -23.03 22.78
CA VAL A 192 7.76 -22.82 23.88
C VAL A 192 7.01 -21.48 23.70
N ALA A 193 5.72 -21.49 24.03
CA ALA A 193 4.90 -20.29 23.94
C ALA A 193 5.35 -19.21 24.95
N PRO A 194 5.07 -17.93 24.70
CA PRO A 194 5.19 -16.88 25.71
C PRO A 194 4.42 -17.22 26.99
N GLY A 195 4.99 -16.89 28.14
CA GLY A 195 4.38 -17.18 29.44
C GLY A 195 4.65 -18.59 29.99
N GLN A 196 4.98 -19.58 29.19
CA GLN A 196 5.34 -20.91 29.65
C GLN A 196 6.74 -20.95 30.27
N VAL A 197 6.97 -21.90 31.20
CA VAL A 197 8.31 -22.13 31.78
C VAL A 197 9.23 -22.69 30.71
N ARG A 198 10.41 -22.07 30.55
CA ARG A 198 11.42 -22.52 29.57
C ARG A 198 12.39 -23.51 30.23
N GLY A 199 12.39 -24.76 29.75
CA GLY A 199 13.40 -25.76 30.10
C GLY A 199 14.76 -25.48 29.44
N VAL A 200 15.78 -26.25 29.80
CA VAL A 200 17.10 -26.22 29.15
C VAL A 200 16.95 -26.67 27.71
N GLY A 201 17.52 -25.93 26.78
CA GLY A 201 17.41 -26.22 25.34
C GLY A 201 16.17 -25.65 24.63
N ALA A 202 15.12 -25.28 25.36
CA ALA A 202 13.93 -24.70 24.78
C ALA A 202 14.16 -23.23 24.33
N VAL A 203 13.50 -22.85 23.25
CA VAL A 203 13.56 -21.50 22.64
C VAL A 203 12.17 -20.87 22.63
N ARG A 204 12.08 -19.57 22.87
CA ARG A 204 10.80 -18.86 22.73
C ARG A 204 10.40 -18.77 21.27
N ASP A 205 9.16 -19.14 20.97
CA ASP A 205 8.59 -19.00 19.64
C ASP A 205 8.41 -17.53 19.31
N ALA A 206 9.04 -17.09 18.25
CA ALA A 206 8.91 -15.74 17.70
C ALA A 206 8.18 -15.75 16.36
N ASN A 207 8.28 -16.85 15.59
CA ASN A 207 7.78 -16.91 14.22
C ASN A 207 6.26 -17.02 14.16
N SER A 208 5.62 -17.66 15.13
CA SER A 208 4.15 -17.66 15.27
C SER A 208 3.53 -16.29 15.52
N PHE A 209 4.35 -15.27 15.78
CA PHE A 209 3.90 -13.88 15.94
C PHE A 209 4.38 -13.00 14.80
N SER A 210 5.65 -13.08 14.41
CA SER A 210 6.25 -12.18 13.42
C SER A 210 5.77 -12.47 11.99
N ILE A 211 5.61 -13.74 11.61
CA ILE A 211 5.19 -14.10 10.24
C ILE A 211 3.71 -13.75 9.99
N PRO A 212 2.75 -14.10 10.87
CA PRO A 212 1.37 -13.66 10.71
C PRO A 212 1.21 -12.12 10.71
N ALA A 213 1.98 -11.44 11.57
CA ALA A 213 1.97 -9.98 11.60
C ALA A 213 2.43 -9.38 10.27
N LEU A 214 3.50 -9.91 9.64
CA LEU A 214 3.92 -9.48 8.31
C LEU A 214 2.85 -9.75 7.26
N ALA A 215 2.20 -10.92 7.28
CA ALA A 215 1.13 -11.25 6.33
C ALA A 215 -0.07 -10.29 6.47
N THR A 216 -0.47 -9.98 7.72
CA THR A 216 -1.54 -9.02 8.01
C THR A 216 -1.18 -7.60 7.53
N LEU A 217 0.06 -7.15 7.74
CA LEU A 217 0.54 -5.85 7.25
C LEU A 217 0.55 -5.74 5.72
N GLU A 218 0.71 -6.86 5.02
CA GLU A 218 0.59 -6.93 3.56
C GLU A 218 -0.85 -7.18 3.08
N GLY A 219 -1.83 -7.04 3.96
CA GLY A 219 -3.25 -7.10 3.62
C GLY A 219 -3.84 -8.50 3.51
N ALA A 220 -3.12 -9.55 3.86
CA ALA A 220 -3.64 -10.91 3.87
C ALA A 220 -4.60 -11.17 5.04
N ASP A 221 -5.47 -12.16 4.87
CA ASP A 221 -6.32 -12.74 5.92
C ASP A 221 -5.61 -13.96 6.52
N VAL A 222 -5.08 -13.84 7.73
CA VAL A 222 -4.42 -14.95 8.42
C VAL A 222 -5.48 -15.86 9.01
N CYS A 223 -5.77 -16.94 8.32
CA CYS A 223 -6.87 -17.86 8.66
C CYS A 223 -6.48 -18.93 9.69
N ASP A 224 -5.18 -19.24 9.84
CA ASP A 224 -4.69 -20.22 10.81
C ASP A 224 -3.25 -19.96 11.21
N VAL A 225 -2.92 -20.22 12.49
CA VAL A 225 -1.54 -20.21 13.01
C VAL A 225 -1.38 -21.39 13.97
N ALA A 226 -0.64 -22.42 13.54
CA ALA A 226 -0.45 -23.61 14.33
C ALA A 226 1.03 -23.99 14.51
N ARG A 227 1.34 -24.59 15.68
CA ARG A 227 2.61 -25.28 15.90
C ARG A 227 2.47 -26.73 15.56
N VAL A 228 3.48 -27.28 14.89
CA VAL A 228 3.53 -28.66 14.47
C VAL A 228 4.70 -29.35 15.16
N SER A 229 4.47 -30.54 15.73
CA SER A 229 5.51 -31.39 16.31
C SER A 229 6.46 -31.89 15.22
N ASP A 230 7.71 -32.17 15.62
CA ASP A 230 8.73 -32.72 14.72
C ASP A 230 8.55 -34.23 14.51
N ASP A 231 7.31 -34.64 14.18
CA ASP A 231 6.99 -36.00 13.73
C ASP A 231 6.43 -35.96 12.30
N ALA A 232 6.73 -36.99 11.52
CA ALA A 232 6.39 -37.05 10.09
C ALA A 232 4.87 -37.05 9.85
N THR A 233 4.10 -37.82 10.63
CA THR A 233 2.65 -37.99 10.44
C THR A 233 1.89 -36.72 10.81
N GLY A 234 2.22 -36.11 11.95
CA GLY A 234 1.63 -34.86 12.39
C GLY A 234 1.94 -33.70 11.44
N THR A 235 3.21 -33.59 10.99
CA THR A 235 3.64 -32.61 10.01
C THR A 235 2.89 -32.77 8.69
N GLN A 236 2.78 -34.00 8.14
CA GLN A 236 2.08 -34.28 6.90
C GLN A 236 0.59 -33.91 6.99
N SER A 237 -0.08 -34.31 8.09
CA SER A 237 -1.50 -34.04 8.31
C SER A 237 -1.77 -32.53 8.41
N ALA A 238 -0.94 -31.79 9.15
CA ALA A 238 -1.07 -30.36 9.32
C ALA A 238 -0.85 -29.60 7.99
N ILE A 239 0.18 -29.97 7.23
CA ILE A 239 0.46 -29.39 5.89
C ILE A 239 -0.73 -29.61 4.97
N ALA A 240 -1.26 -30.84 4.87
CA ALA A 240 -2.38 -31.15 4.00
C ALA A 240 -3.66 -30.40 4.38
N ALA A 241 -3.94 -30.25 5.67
CA ALA A 241 -5.10 -29.50 6.14
C ALA A 241 -4.96 -27.99 5.85
N ALA A 242 -3.82 -27.41 6.17
CA ALA A 242 -3.54 -25.99 5.98
C ALA A 242 -3.50 -25.59 4.49
N ALA A 243 -2.92 -26.42 3.61
CA ALA A 243 -2.87 -26.17 2.17
C ALA A 243 -4.28 -26.09 1.56
N ARG A 244 -5.18 -27.00 1.94
CA ARG A 244 -6.58 -26.98 1.46
C ARG A 244 -7.41 -25.81 1.97
N ALA A 245 -7.02 -25.24 3.11
CA ALA A 245 -7.76 -24.17 3.78
C ALA A 245 -7.28 -22.76 3.40
N SER A 246 -6.16 -22.63 2.67
CA SER A 246 -5.52 -21.35 2.40
C SER A 246 -5.11 -21.18 0.93
N ASP A 247 -4.86 -19.95 0.51
CA ASP A 247 -4.24 -19.62 -0.78
C ASP A 247 -2.72 -19.65 -0.68
N VAL A 248 -2.20 -19.35 0.52
CA VAL A 248 -0.77 -19.35 0.81
C VAL A 248 -0.52 -20.07 2.12
N LEU A 249 0.36 -21.06 2.09
CA LEU A 249 0.83 -21.76 3.27
C LEU A 249 2.28 -21.37 3.57
N LEU A 250 2.51 -20.81 4.75
CA LEU A 250 3.84 -20.46 5.25
C LEU A 250 4.25 -21.48 6.32
N ILE A 251 5.37 -22.15 6.11
CA ILE A 251 5.90 -23.14 7.05
C ILE A 251 7.26 -22.65 7.54
N SER A 252 7.42 -22.40 8.82
CA SER A 252 8.67 -21.93 9.41
C SER A 252 9.32 -23.04 10.24
N GLY A 253 10.56 -23.39 9.92
CA GLY A 253 11.28 -24.52 10.49
C GLY A 253 11.14 -25.78 9.65
N GLY A 254 11.96 -26.82 9.91
CA GLY A 254 11.92 -28.13 9.27
C GLY A 254 12.21 -28.18 7.76
N VAL A 255 12.78 -27.11 7.16
CA VAL A 255 13.02 -26.98 5.71
C VAL A 255 14.48 -27.11 5.30
N SER A 256 15.39 -27.40 6.22
CA SER A 256 16.82 -27.55 5.93
C SER A 256 17.17 -28.99 5.54
N VAL A 257 18.32 -29.48 5.92
CA VAL A 257 18.85 -30.82 5.61
C VAL A 257 19.10 -31.67 6.86
N GLY A 258 18.59 -31.24 8.01
CA GLY A 258 18.75 -31.96 9.27
C GLY A 258 17.94 -33.27 9.30
N PRO A 259 18.33 -34.23 10.14
CA PRO A 259 17.62 -35.51 10.23
C PRO A 259 16.20 -35.41 10.82
N HIS A 260 15.90 -34.26 11.45
CA HIS A 260 14.60 -33.94 12.04
C HIS A 260 13.79 -32.95 11.19
N ASP A 261 14.24 -32.63 9.97
CA ASP A 261 13.54 -31.73 9.04
C ASP A 261 12.47 -32.50 8.25
N HIS A 262 11.28 -32.66 8.81
CA HIS A 262 10.17 -33.44 8.25
C HIS A 262 9.35 -32.69 7.18
N VAL A 263 9.45 -31.37 7.08
CA VAL A 263 8.60 -30.55 6.18
C VAL A 263 8.82 -30.90 4.72
N ARG A 264 10.07 -30.94 4.22
CA ARG A 264 10.33 -31.27 2.81
C ARG A 264 9.95 -32.71 2.42
N PRO A 265 10.28 -33.75 3.23
CA PRO A 265 9.78 -35.08 2.99
C PRO A 265 8.26 -35.16 2.91
N SER A 266 7.55 -34.54 3.89
CA SER A 266 6.08 -34.48 3.92
C SER A 266 5.49 -33.80 2.71
N LEU A 267 6.02 -32.64 2.28
CA LEU A 267 5.58 -31.96 1.05
C LEU A 267 5.71 -32.88 -0.17
N ARG A 268 6.83 -33.61 -0.30
CA ARG A 268 7.04 -34.51 -1.42
C ARG A 268 6.07 -35.69 -1.38
N GLU A 269 5.82 -36.28 -0.21
CA GLU A 269 4.88 -37.39 -0.03
C GLU A 269 3.42 -36.97 -0.31
N LEU A 270 3.08 -35.73 -0.01
CA LEU A 270 1.78 -35.12 -0.36
C LEU A 270 1.65 -34.75 -1.83
N GLY A 271 2.70 -34.92 -2.63
CA GLY A 271 2.69 -34.61 -4.06
C GLY A 271 2.88 -33.14 -4.38
N ALA A 272 3.45 -32.34 -3.46
CA ALA A 272 3.76 -30.94 -3.72
C ALA A 272 4.72 -30.77 -4.91
N HIS A 273 4.43 -29.83 -5.79
CA HIS A 273 5.31 -29.47 -6.89
C HIS A 273 6.37 -28.48 -6.39
N GLU A 274 7.62 -28.93 -6.26
CA GLU A 274 8.76 -28.07 -5.87
C GLU A 274 9.21 -27.22 -7.06
N ALA A 275 9.09 -25.88 -6.98
CA ALA A 275 9.64 -24.95 -7.96
C ALA A 275 11.13 -24.67 -7.68
N PHE A 276 11.52 -24.56 -6.41
CA PHE A 276 12.91 -24.49 -5.97
C PHE A 276 13.10 -24.79 -4.50
N TRP A 277 14.32 -25.16 -4.16
CA TRP A 277 14.85 -25.20 -2.80
C TRP A 277 16.25 -24.61 -2.77
N GLY A 278 16.47 -23.67 -1.84
CA GLY A 278 17.75 -23.01 -1.63
C GLY A 278 17.94 -21.77 -2.52
N VAL A 279 17.96 -20.62 -1.87
CA VAL A 279 18.16 -19.30 -2.50
C VAL A 279 19.53 -18.74 -2.14
N ALA A 280 20.20 -18.07 -3.09
CA ALA A 280 21.47 -17.40 -2.89
C ALA A 280 21.29 -16.11 -2.07
N LEU A 281 20.68 -16.22 -0.90
CA LEU A 281 20.32 -15.15 0.03
C LEU A 281 20.98 -15.36 1.39
N LYS A 282 21.35 -14.28 2.08
CA LYS A 282 21.81 -14.28 3.47
C LYS A 282 21.23 -13.07 4.21
N PRO A 283 20.46 -13.28 5.31
CA PRO A 283 19.96 -14.58 5.78
C PRO A 283 18.79 -15.07 4.89
N GLY A 284 18.50 -16.39 4.90
CA GLY A 284 17.35 -16.92 4.15
C GLY A 284 17.69 -18.07 3.16
N ARG A 285 18.91 -18.66 3.23
CA ARG A 285 19.34 -19.72 2.30
C ARG A 285 18.36 -20.89 2.18
N PRO A 286 17.91 -21.56 3.26
CA PRO A 286 17.08 -22.76 3.16
C PRO A 286 15.59 -22.40 2.96
N THR A 287 15.29 -21.60 1.93
CA THR A 287 13.91 -21.31 1.55
C THR A 287 13.44 -22.29 0.48
N TRP A 288 12.28 -22.89 0.69
CA TRP A 288 11.56 -23.75 -0.23
C TRP A 288 10.36 -23.02 -0.82
N PHE A 289 10.05 -23.24 -2.07
CA PHE A 289 8.82 -22.74 -2.70
C PHE A 289 8.26 -23.76 -3.68
N GLY A 290 6.95 -23.86 -3.71
CA GLY A 290 6.20 -24.71 -4.62
C GLY A 290 4.70 -24.59 -4.44
N THR A 291 3.93 -25.56 -4.93
CA THR A 291 2.46 -25.59 -4.82
C THR A 291 1.98 -26.93 -4.26
N LEU A 292 0.87 -26.89 -3.52
CA LEU A 292 0.17 -28.08 -3.01
C LEU A 292 -1.34 -27.78 -2.96
N ASP A 293 -2.16 -28.64 -3.57
CA ASP A 293 -3.63 -28.50 -3.58
C ASP A 293 -4.13 -27.11 -4.04
N GLY A 294 -3.40 -26.43 -4.92
CA GLY A 294 -3.70 -25.08 -5.40
C GLY A 294 -3.12 -23.94 -4.54
N ALA A 295 -2.66 -24.22 -3.33
CA ALA A 295 -2.00 -23.23 -2.48
C ALA A 295 -0.54 -23.00 -2.91
N ALA A 296 -0.08 -21.75 -2.83
CA ALA A 296 1.33 -21.41 -2.89
C ALA A 296 1.99 -21.71 -1.52
N VAL A 297 2.99 -22.59 -1.50
CA VAL A 297 3.63 -23.03 -0.26
C VAL A 297 5.04 -22.46 -0.17
N PHE A 298 5.33 -21.80 0.95
CA PHE A 298 6.67 -21.29 1.27
C PHE A 298 7.20 -21.97 2.52
N GLY A 299 8.29 -22.71 2.38
CA GLY A 299 9.08 -23.21 3.49
C GLY A 299 10.14 -22.18 3.89
N LEU A 300 9.96 -21.55 5.03
CA LEU A 300 10.82 -20.49 5.55
C LEU A 300 11.80 -21.03 6.59
N PRO A 301 13.00 -20.42 6.75
CA PRO A 301 13.95 -20.82 7.78
C PRO A 301 13.38 -20.69 9.19
N GLY A 302 13.83 -21.53 10.15
CA GLY A 302 13.44 -21.42 11.56
C GLY A 302 14.01 -20.17 12.28
N ASN A 303 15.20 -19.68 11.89
CA ASN A 303 15.75 -18.44 12.45
C ASN A 303 14.87 -17.22 12.12
N PRO A 304 14.38 -16.45 13.12
CA PRO A 304 13.38 -15.40 12.92
C PRO A 304 13.77 -14.33 11.89
N VAL A 305 15.01 -13.82 11.95
CA VAL A 305 15.48 -12.81 10.97
C VAL A 305 15.53 -13.38 9.56
N SER A 306 15.87 -14.68 9.42
CA SER A 306 15.88 -15.35 8.11
C SER A 306 14.48 -15.54 7.57
N ALA A 307 13.52 -15.91 8.42
CA ALA A 307 12.12 -16.07 8.07
C ALA A 307 11.52 -14.73 7.61
N MET A 308 11.74 -13.65 8.39
CA MET A 308 11.28 -12.31 8.03
C MET A 308 11.93 -11.81 6.72
N ALA A 309 13.23 -12.00 6.52
CA ALA A 309 13.90 -11.61 5.28
C ALA A 309 13.37 -12.38 4.06
N ALA A 310 13.16 -13.70 4.18
CA ALA A 310 12.57 -14.51 3.13
C ALA A 310 11.12 -14.12 2.86
N PHE A 311 10.33 -13.81 3.90
CA PHE A 311 8.98 -13.28 3.75
C PHE A 311 8.98 -11.98 2.93
N LEU A 312 9.76 -11.00 3.33
CA LEU A 312 9.82 -9.69 2.68
C LEU A 312 10.25 -9.76 1.21
N LEU A 313 11.15 -10.68 0.88
CA LEU A 313 11.74 -10.78 -0.45
C LEU A 313 11.03 -11.77 -1.39
N LEU A 314 10.27 -12.75 -0.86
CA LEU A 314 9.63 -13.80 -1.68
C LEU A 314 8.12 -13.89 -1.45
N VAL A 315 7.64 -13.86 -0.19
CA VAL A 315 6.21 -13.99 0.10
C VAL A 315 5.46 -12.69 -0.20
N ARG A 316 6.02 -11.53 0.21
CA ARG A 316 5.42 -10.22 -0.06
C ARG A 316 5.13 -9.98 -1.55
N PRO A 317 6.08 -10.20 -2.49
CA PRO A 317 5.80 -10.10 -3.92
C PRO A 317 4.68 -11.02 -4.39
N ALA A 318 4.58 -12.24 -3.85
CA ALA A 318 3.49 -13.16 -4.16
C ALA A 318 2.14 -12.61 -3.71
N LEU A 319 2.03 -12.14 -2.45
CA LEU A 319 0.80 -11.53 -1.93
C LEU A 319 0.38 -10.29 -2.73
N ALA A 320 1.34 -9.45 -3.11
CA ALA A 320 1.08 -8.28 -3.96
C ALA A 320 0.58 -8.70 -5.36
N ARG A 321 1.16 -9.74 -5.97
CA ARG A 321 0.70 -10.30 -7.25
C ARG A 321 -0.72 -10.87 -7.11
N MET A 322 -1.00 -11.60 -6.03
CA MET A 322 -2.31 -12.20 -5.76
C MET A 322 -3.39 -11.15 -5.52
N SER A 323 -3.05 -10.00 -4.95
CA SER A 323 -3.98 -8.86 -4.82
C SER A 323 -4.20 -8.08 -6.12
N GLY A 324 -3.52 -8.43 -7.22
CA GLY A 324 -3.63 -7.71 -8.48
C GLY A 324 -2.96 -6.33 -8.51
N ALA A 325 -2.13 -6.00 -7.49
CA ALA A 325 -1.45 -4.72 -7.43
C ALA A 325 -0.56 -4.48 -8.67
N MET A 326 -0.65 -3.29 -9.25
CA MET A 326 0.12 -2.93 -10.45
C MET A 326 1.64 -2.90 -10.21
N ARG A 327 2.06 -2.73 -8.95
CA ARG A 327 3.48 -2.66 -8.57
C ARG A 327 3.76 -3.65 -7.43
N PRO A 328 4.14 -4.90 -7.75
CA PRO A 328 4.40 -5.93 -6.73
C PRO A 328 5.69 -5.71 -5.91
N GLY A 329 6.55 -4.76 -6.29
CA GLY A 329 7.82 -4.46 -5.60
C GLY A 329 7.88 -3.03 -5.08
N ARG A 330 8.47 -2.85 -3.88
CA ARG A 330 8.67 -1.54 -3.24
C ARG A 330 10.14 -1.12 -3.20
N ARG A 331 10.98 -1.76 -4.02
CA ARG A 331 12.42 -1.51 -4.00
C ARG A 331 12.75 -0.08 -4.44
N ALA A 332 13.63 0.53 -3.69
CA ALA A 332 14.21 1.83 -3.97
C ALA A 332 15.75 1.69 -3.87
N ALA A 333 16.50 2.78 -3.93
CA ALA A 333 17.94 2.76 -3.78
C ALA A 333 18.38 3.79 -2.73
N ALA A 334 19.34 3.40 -1.87
CA ALA A 334 19.97 4.28 -0.90
C ALA A 334 21.49 4.11 -0.93
N ALA A 335 22.24 5.15 -0.55
CA ALA A 335 23.68 5.06 -0.39
C ALA A 335 24.02 4.37 0.93
N LEU A 336 25.05 3.51 0.96
CA LEU A 336 25.57 2.96 2.21
C LEU A 336 26.35 4.05 2.97
N CYS A 337 26.10 4.18 4.28
CA CYS A 337 26.86 5.15 5.08
C CYS A 337 28.26 4.66 5.48
N GLU A 338 28.54 3.36 5.36
CA GLU A 338 29.83 2.75 5.68
C GLU A 338 30.15 1.60 4.71
N GLN A 339 31.44 1.28 4.57
CA GLN A 339 31.87 0.14 3.77
C GLN A 339 31.45 -1.17 4.42
N LEU A 340 30.86 -2.07 3.64
CA LEU A 340 30.50 -3.42 4.08
C LEU A 340 31.30 -4.48 3.33
N ARG A 341 31.74 -5.52 4.05
CA ARG A 341 32.44 -6.68 3.49
C ARG A 341 31.59 -7.95 3.64
N LYS A 342 31.61 -8.79 2.64
CA LYS A 342 30.91 -10.07 2.64
C LYS A 342 31.58 -11.09 1.71
N PRO A 343 31.39 -12.40 1.91
CA PRO A 343 31.74 -13.39 0.88
C PRO A 343 30.85 -13.23 -0.36
N ALA A 344 31.43 -13.45 -1.55
CA ALA A 344 30.67 -13.56 -2.80
C ALA A 344 29.73 -14.78 -2.81
N GLY A 345 28.86 -14.85 -3.83
CA GLY A 345 28.00 -15.99 -4.10
C GLY A 345 26.59 -15.91 -3.53
N ARG A 346 26.28 -14.91 -2.66
CA ARG A 346 24.92 -14.67 -2.13
C ARG A 346 24.62 -13.18 -2.01
N THR A 347 23.38 -12.81 -2.29
CA THR A 347 22.84 -11.49 -1.94
C THR A 347 22.73 -11.40 -0.42
N HIS A 348 23.30 -10.33 0.20
CA HIS A 348 23.15 -10.10 1.63
C HIS A 348 22.09 -9.05 1.89
N ALA A 349 21.02 -9.42 2.60
CA ALA A 349 19.99 -8.53 3.09
C ALA A 349 20.39 -7.97 4.47
N VAL A 350 20.97 -6.77 4.47
CA VAL A 350 21.49 -6.10 5.66
C VAL A 350 20.38 -5.22 6.26
N ARG A 351 20.07 -5.39 7.56
CA ARG A 351 19.09 -4.56 8.27
C ARG A 351 19.68 -3.17 8.46
N CYS A 352 18.98 -2.16 7.94
CA CYS A 352 19.44 -0.78 7.97
C CYS A 352 18.36 0.18 8.45
N ARG A 353 18.78 1.25 9.11
CA ARG A 353 18.00 2.47 9.31
C ARG A 353 18.25 3.41 8.14
N LEU A 354 17.20 4.09 7.68
CA LEU A 354 17.35 5.20 6.76
C LEU A 354 17.63 6.49 7.54
N ARG A 355 18.53 7.31 7.03
CA ARG A 355 18.80 8.65 7.52
C ARG A 355 18.98 9.61 6.34
N LEU A 356 18.77 10.89 6.58
CA LEU A 356 19.14 11.94 5.63
C LEU A 356 20.63 12.27 5.84
N GLY A 357 21.44 11.98 4.82
CA GLY A 357 22.84 12.35 4.73
C GLY A 357 23.03 13.54 3.80
N ARG A 358 24.31 13.95 3.58
CA ARG A 358 24.65 15.09 2.70
C ARG A 358 24.26 14.87 1.23
N ALA A 359 24.26 13.62 0.77
CA ALA A 359 23.97 13.24 -0.61
C ALA A 359 22.58 12.63 -0.81
N GLY A 360 21.67 12.76 0.16
CA GLY A 360 20.32 12.22 0.14
C GLY A 360 20.09 11.10 1.16
N VAL A 361 19.23 10.15 0.82
CA VAL A 361 18.89 9.03 1.72
C VAL A 361 20.04 8.03 1.81
N GLU A 362 20.47 7.75 3.04
CA GLU A 362 21.53 6.80 3.36
C GLU A 362 21.00 5.64 4.19
N ALA A 363 21.52 4.43 3.93
CA ALA A 363 21.26 3.21 4.68
C ALA A 363 22.38 2.94 5.68
N GLN A 364 22.05 2.95 6.97
CA GLN A 364 22.97 2.68 8.07
C GLN A 364 22.65 1.33 8.70
N PRO A 365 23.59 0.36 8.75
CA PRO A 365 23.38 -0.91 9.41
C PRO A 365 22.93 -0.76 10.88
N THR A 366 22.00 -1.61 11.33
CA THR A 366 21.48 -1.59 12.71
C THR A 366 22.41 -2.25 13.73
N GLY A 367 23.64 -2.58 13.35
CA GLY A 367 24.63 -3.28 14.18
C GLY A 367 24.83 -4.74 13.73
N ALA A 368 24.89 -5.66 14.69
CA ALA A 368 25.18 -7.07 14.40
C ALA A 368 24.13 -7.71 13.47
N GLN A 369 24.59 -8.40 12.41
CA GLN A 369 23.78 -8.92 11.32
C GLN A 369 23.57 -10.45 11.39
N GLY A 370 23.64 -11.07 12.57
CA GLY A 370 23.37 -12.50 12.76
C GLY A 370 21.88 -12.84 12.52
N SER A 371 21.60 -14.02 11.97
CA SER A 371 20.21 -14.46 11.68
C SER A 371 19.38 -14.77 12.94
N HIS A 372 20.02 -14.93 14.08
CA HIS A 372 19.43 -15.14 15.40
C HIS A 372 19.24 -13.83 16.20
N ILE A 373 19.76 -12.70 15.70
CA ILE A 373 19.70 -11.41 16.41
C ILE A 373 18.43 -10.68 15.99
N LEU A 374 17.28 -11.10 16.53
CA LEU A 374 15.96 -10.54 16.17
C LEU A 374 15.87 -9.04 16.51
N THR A 375 16.53 -8.59 17.56
CA THR A 375 16.60 -7.16 17.91
C THR A 375 17.19 -6.27 16.81
N SER A 376 17.96 -6.85 15.87
CA SER A 376 18.46 -6.11 14.70
C SER A 376 17.37 -5.69 13.71
N MET A 377 16.18 -6.30 13.78
CA MET A 377 14.99 -5.91 13.00
C MET A 377 14.24 -4.75 13.67
N VAL A 378 14.38 -4.57 14.98
CA VAL A 378 13.72 -3.49 15.71
C VAL A 378 14.34 -2.16 15.34
N GLY A 379 13.52 -1.25 14.81
CA GLY A 379 13.99 0.05 14.31
C GLY A 379 14.78 -0.02 13.00
N ALA A 380 14.88 -1.18 12.36
CA ALA A 380 15.31 -1.26 10.97
C ALA A 380 14.18 -0.78 10.06
N HIS A 381 14.51 0.07 9.12
CA HIS A 381 13.56 0.61 8.15
C HIS A 381 13.54 -0.22 6.86
N VAL A 382 14.70 -0.72 6.47
CA VAL A 382 14.90 -1.43 5.20
C VAL A 382 15.87 -2.61 5.34
N LEU A 383 15.78 -3.54 4.39
CA LEU A 383 16.85 -4.47 4.04
C LEU A 383 17.65 -3.85 2.89
N ALA A 384 18.92 -3.53 3.10
CA ALA A 384 19.84 -3.15 2.04
C ALA A 384 20.37 -4.42 1.37
N LEU A 385 20.18 -4.55 0.06
CA LEU A 385 20.52 -5.74 -0.71
C LEU A 385 21.91 -5.58 -1.32
N LEU A 386 22.92 -6.16 -0.67
CA LEU A 386 24.28 -6.15 -1.21
C LEU A 386 24.39 -7.17 -2.34
N PRO A 387 24.93 -6.76 -3.52
CA PRO A 387 24.97 -7.61 -4.72
C PRO A 387 25.65 -8.96 -4.49
N ARG A 388 25.15 -9.99 -5.14
CA ARG A 388 25.59 -11.39 -4.97
C ARG A 388 27.11 -11.55 -5.17
N GLU A 389 27.66 -10.93 -6.21
CA GLU A 389 29.06 -11.12 -6.61
C GLU A 389 30.03 -10.18 -5.89
N ALA A 390 29.52 -9.12 -5.25
CA ALA A 390 30.37 -8.19 -4.52
C ALA A 390 30.96 -8.84 -3.27
N THR A 391 32.22 -8.55 -2.99
CA THR A 391 32.92 -8.90 -1.73
C THR A 391 33.08 -7.67 -0.83
N VAL A 392 33.08 -6.49 -1.42
CA VAL A 392 33.13 -5.19 -0.78
C VAL A 392 32.09 -4.30 -1.46
N VAL A 393 31.34 -3.56 -0.68
CA VAL A 393 30.45 -2.49 -1.14
C VAL A 393 30.90 -1.23 -0.38
N ALA A 394 31.30 -0.20 -1.11
CA ALA A 394 31.93 0.99 -0.53
C ALA A 394 30.91 1.90 0.19
N ALA A 395 31.39 2.72 1.12
CA ALA A 395 30.60 3.84 1.64
C ALA A 395 30.25 4.80 0.49
N GLY A 396 29.01 5.29 0.45
CA GLY A 396 28.47 6.11 -0.64
C GLY A 396 27.97 5.33 -1.85
N GLU A 397 28.26 4.05 -1.98
CA GLU A 397 27.75 3.20 -3.06
C GLU A 397 26.23 2.97 -2.89
N ARG A 398 25.48 3.10 -3.99
CA ARG A 398 24.03 2.90 -3.99
C ARG A 398 23.69 1.43 -4.12
N VAL A 399 22.87 0.96 -3.21
CA VAL A 399 22.33 -0.40 -3.19
C VAL A 399 20.82 -0.37 -3.22
N GLU A 400 20.21 -1.44 -3.75
CA GLU A 400 18.77 -1.62 -3.62
C GLU A 400 18.40 -1.78 -2.15
N ILE A 401 17.25 -1.22 -1.80
CA ILE A 401 16.66 -1.35 -0.47
C ILE A 401 15.23 -1.89 -0.58
N GLU A 402 14.89 -2.83 0.29
CA GLU A 402 13.54 -3.36 0.46
C GLU A 402 12.95 -2.87 1.78
N PRO A 403 11.83 -2.13 1.80
CA PRO A 403 11.20 -1.67 3.04
C PRO A 403 10.76 -2.82 3.93
N ILE A 404 10.99 -2.72 5.24
CA ILE A 404 10.54 -3.70 6.21
C ILE A 404 9.06 -3.47 6.55
N SER A 405 8.65 -2.20 6.59
CA SER A 405 7.26 -1.81 6.87
C SER A 405 6.68 -1.00 5.71
N PRO A 406 5.40 -1.17 5.37
CA PRO A 406 4.72 -0.40 4.33
C PRO A 406 4.68 1.11 4.59
N TRP A 407 4.89 1.54 5.84
CA TRP A 407 4.75 2.93 6.29
C TRP A 407 6.03 3.77 6.18
N LEU A 408 7.14 3.21 5.71
CA LEU A 408 8.48 3.82 5.87
C LEU A 408 9.07 4.44 4.60
N LEU A 409 8.48 4.23 3.44
CA LEU A 409 8.88 4.96 2.23
C LEU A 409 7.72 5.82 1.76
N PRO A 410 7.98 7.09 1.35
CA PRO A 410 6.99 7.81 0.58
C PRO A 410 6.63 6.97 -0.65
N GLY A 411 5.34 6.88 -0.95
CA GLY A 411 4.87 6.31 -2.20
C GLY A 411 5.58 6.97 -3.40
N PRO A 412 5.53 6.34 -4.55
CA PRO A 412 6.18 6.86 -5.74
C PRO A 412 5.72 8.26 -6.09
#